data_a7ec57bbdb6a672bcb3c8942b5a79203
#
_entry.id   a7ec57bbdb6a672bcb3c8942b5a79203
#
_cell.length_a   1.000
_cell.length_b   1.000
_cell.length_c   1.000
_cell.angle_alpha   90.00
_cell.angle_beta   90.00
_cell.angle_gamma   90.00
#
_symmetry.space_group_name_H-M   'P 1'
#
loop_
_entity.id
_entity.type
_entity.pdbx_description
1 polymer ?
#
loop_
_entity_poly.entity_id
_entity_poly.type
_entity_poly.pdbx_seq_one_letter_code
_entity_poly.pdbx_strand_id
1 'polypeptide(L)'
;MPAEMHIAANFYASRRGRLAARLLAQRMAAFWPEGGAKAVRTLGIGYALPFLPLWDRAEMPCLSARLDTHVTRQAPPWHGRDCIANGLCLPFEDLKFDRIVLIHALEISEDKSSLLRQVWKILKDDGRLL
;
A
#
# COMPACT_ATOMS: atom_id res chain seq x y z
N MET A 1 11.75 -6.29 -10.09
CA MET A 1 11.51 -5.43 -8.91
C MET A 1 12.56 -4.32 -8.89
N PRO A 2 12.17 -3.08 -8.66
CA PRO A 2 13.11 -1.96 -8.59
C PRO A 2 14.19 -2.19 -7.52
N ALA A 3 15.38 -1.61 -7.74
CA ALA A 3 16.51 -1.75 -6.80
C ALA A 3 16.14 -1.27 -5.38
N GLU A 4 15.39 -0.20 -5.27
CA GLU A 4 14.93 0.36 -4.01
C GLU A 4 14.01 -0.60 -3.26
N MET A 5 13.20 -1.35 -3.96
CA MET A 5 12.34 -2.38 -3.36
C MET A 5 13.16 -3.55 -2.81
N HIS A 6 14.25 -3.93 -3.49
CA HIS A 6 15.19 -4.92 -2.97
C HIS A 6 15.89 -4.44 -1.71
N ILE A 7 16.28 -3.17 -1.67
CA ILE A 7 16.89 -2.56 -0.48
C ILE A 7 15.91 -2.60 0.69
N ALA A 8 14.66 -2.22 0.47
CA ALA A 8 13.63 -2.27 1.51
C ALA A 8 13.38 -3.70 1.99
N ALA A 9 13.25 -4.66 1.06
CA ALA A 9 13.04 -6.08 1.40
C ALA A 9 14.19 -6.62 2.24
N ASN A 10 15.44 -6.34 1.85
CA ASN A 10 16.63 -6.77 2.60
C ASN A 10 16.69 -6.15 3.99
N PHE A 11 16.37 -4.86 4.09
CA PHE A 11 16.33 -4.17 5.38
C PHE A 11 15.31 -4.81 6.32
N TYR A 12 14.07 -5.00 5.89
CA TYR A 12 13.02 -5.58 6.73
C TYR A 12 13.20 -7.07 7.01
N ALA A 13 14.02 -7.77 6.26
CA ALA A 13 14.44 -9.12 6.58
C ALA A 13 15.51 -9.19 7.68
N SER A 14 16.22 -8.11 7.94
CA SER A 14 17.24 -8.01 8.99
C SER A 14 16.61 -7.88 10.38
N ARG A 15 17.42 -8.12 11.43
CA ARG A 15 16.97 -7.91 12.83
C ARG A 15 16.54 -6.47 13.08
N ARG A 16 17.33 -5.51 12.62
CA ARG A 16 17.03 -4.07 12.76
C ARG A 16 15.75 -3.71 12.02
N GLY A 17 15.59 -4.23 10.81
CA GLY A 17 14.41 -3.99 10.00
C GLY A 17 13.15 -4.58 10.61
N ARG A 18 13.23 -5.77 11.19
CA ARG A 18 12.08 -6.38 11.90
C ARG A 18 11.69 -5.56 13.12
N LEU A 19 12.67 -5.04 13.88
CA LEU A 19 12.38 -4.15 15.00
C LEU A 19 11.75 -2.84 14.51
N ALA A 20 12.30 -2.23 13.47
CA ALA A 20 11.75 -1.02 12.88
C ALA A 20 10.32 -1.22 12.39
N ALA A 21 10.04 -2.34 11.69
CA ALA A 21 8.69 -2.67 11.24
C ALA A 21 7.72 -2.80 12.41
N ARG A 22 8.13 -3.43 13.50
CA ARG A 22 7.30 -3.58 14.70
C ARG A 22 6.97 -2.22 15.33
N LEU A 23 7.96 -1.35 15.46
CA LEU A 23 7.77 0.00 16.02
C LEU A 23 6.87 0.86 15.12
N LEU A 24 7.09 0.81 13.82
CA LEU A 24 6.23 1.49 12.85
C LEU A 24 4.81 0.96 12.91
N ALA A 25 4.64 -0.36 12.97
CA ALA A 25 3.33 -0.98 13.07
C ALA A 25 2.57 -0.51 14.31
N GLN A 26 3.23 -0.38 15.45
CA GLN A 26 2.61 0.15 16.67
C GLN A 26 2.13 1.59 16.48
N ARG A 27 2.92 2.43 15.82
CA ARG A 27 2.54 3.81 15.52
C ARG A 27 1.39 3.90 14.53
N MET A 28 1.42 3.08 13.50
CA MET A 28 0.37 3.03 12.49
C MET A 28 -0.96 2.55 13.09
N ALA A 29 -0.91 1.56 13.97
CA ALA A 29 -2.10 1.07 14.68
C ALA A 29 -2.71 2.14 15.58
N ALA A 30 -1.91 3.04 16.14
CA ALA A 30 -2.41 4.17 16.92
C ALA A 30 -3.15 5.19 16.05
N PHE A 31 -2.70 5.38 14.80
CA PHE A 31 -3.37 6.27 13.83
C PHE A 31 -4.69 5.69 13.33
N TRP A 32 -4.72 4.40 13.04
CA TRP A 32 -5.89 3.69 12.54
C TRP A 32 -6.10 2.43 13.36
N PRO A 33 -6.70 2.56 14.53
CA PRO A 33 -6.95 1.40 15.38
C PRO A 33 -7.88 0.41 14.67
N GLU A 34 -7.62 -0.86 14.91
CA GLU A 34 -8.59 -1.89 14.57
C GLU A 34 -9.85 -1.64 15.39
N GLY A 35 -10.96 -1.68 14.75
CA GLY A 35 -12.21 -1.58 15.46
C GLY A 35 -13.15 -0.56 14.86
N GLY A 36 -14.31 -1.02 14.68
CA GLY A 36 -15.44 -0.36 14.11
C GLY A 36 -16.31 -1.41 13.48
N ALA A 37 -17.59 -1.27 13.63
CA ALA A 37 -18.58 -2.16 13.01
C ALA A 37 -18.58 -2.07 11.49
N LYS A 38 -17.85 -1.12 10.91
CA LYS A 38 -17.84 -0.84 9.48
C LYS A 38 -16.65 -1.49 8.80
N ALA A 39 -16.90 -2.24 7.75
CA ALA A 39 -15.86 -2.77 6.89
C ALA A 39 -15.13 -1.63 6.17
N VAL A 40 -13.81 -1.66 6.20
CA VAL A 40 -12.94 -0.63 5.64
C VAL A 40 -12.04 -1.24 4.58
N ARG A 41 -12.09 -0.71 3.36
CA ARG A 41 -11.21 -1.13 2.27
C ARG A 41 -9.87 -0.42 2.37
N THR A 42 -8.81 -1.20 2.52
CA THR A 42 -7.44 -0.69 2.68
C THR A 42 -6.56 -1.15 1.53
N LEU A 43 -5.80 -0.21 0.97
CA LEU A 43 -4.78 -0.47 -0.03
C LEU A 43 -3.42 -0.04 0.51
N GLY A 44 -2.44 -0.93 0.43
CA GLY A 44 -1.05 -0.59 0.66
C GLY A 44 -0.30 -0.44 -0.65
N ILE A 45 0.43 0.65 -0.82
CA ILE A 45 1.24 0.93 -2.02
C ILE A 45 2.71 0.97 -1.64
N GLY A 46 3.55 0.31 -2.42
CA GLY A 46 4.98 0.21 -2.18
C GLY A 46 5.34 -1.05 -1.41
N TYR A 47 6.13 -0.94 -0.37
CA TYR A 47 6.53 -2.07 0.46
C TYR A 47 5.61 -2.22 1.68
N ALA A 48 4.33 -2.40 1.44
CA ALA A 48 3.30 -2.39 2.48
C ALA A 48 2.97 -3.76 3.08
N LEU A 49 3.34 -4.86 2.43
CA LEU A 49 2.96 -6.22 2.84
C LEU A 49 3.26 -6.54 4.32
N PRO A 50 4.41 -6.15 4.92
CA PRO A 50 4.68 -6.43 6.32
C PRO A 50 3.75 -5.74 7.31
N PHE A 51 3.05 -4.70 6.86
CA PHE A 51 2.21 -3.86 7.72
C PHE A 51 0.72 -4.11 7.54
N LEU A 52 0.30 -4.67 6.42
CA LEU A 52 -1.10 -4.91 6.11
C LEU A 52 -1.82 -5.83 7.09
N PRO A 53 -1.16 -6.84 7.72
CA PRO A 53 -1.82 -7.66 8.75
C PRO A 53 -2.44 -6.89 9.91
N LEU A 54 -2.00 -5.64 10.15
CA LEU A 54 -2.62 -4.76 11.16
C LEU A 54 -4.11 -4.52 10.91
N TRP A 55 -4.52 -4.49 9.63
CA TRP A 55 -5.88 -4.14 9.24
C TRP A 55 -6.56 -5.22 8.40
N ASP A 56 -5.89 -6.35 8.19
CA ASP A 56 -6.41 -7.42 7.34
C ASP A 56 -7.54 -8.17 8.06
N ARG A 57 -8.64 -8.36 7.36
CA ARG A 57 -9.80 -9.10 7.86
C ARG A 57 -10.27 -10.10 6.81
N ALA A 58 -10.80 -11.24 7.27
CA ALA A 58 -11.25 -12.31 6.38
C ALA A 58 -12.36 -11.83 5.43
N GLU A 59 -13.27 -10.99 5.92
CA GLU A 59 -14.39 -10.46 5.12
C GLU A 59 -13.97 -9.38 4.15
N MET A 60 -12.89 -8.67 4.46
CA MET A 60 -12.38 -7.58 3.62
C MET A 60 -10.86 -7.51 3.72
N PRO A 61 -10.16 -8.36 2.97
CA PRO A 61 -8.71 -8.37 2.98
C PRO A 61 -8.12 -7.07 2.40
N CYS A 62 -6.98 -6.67 2.95
CA CYS A 62 -6.21 -5.56 2.42
C CYS A 62 -5.61 -5.93 1.07
N LEU A 63 -5.58 -4.97 0.16
CA LEU A 63 -4.89 -5.10 -1.13
C LEU A 63 -3.52 -4.46 -1.06
N SER A 64 -2.59 -4.97 -1.85
CA SER A 64 -1.23 -4.45 -1.96
C SER A 64 -0.86 -4.20 -3.42
N ALA A 65 -0.28 -3.05 -3.69
CA ALA A 65 0.26 -2.72 -5.01
C ALA A 65 1.74 -2.36 -4.88
N ARG A 66 2.60 -3.22 -5.42
CA ARG A 66 4.02 -2.90 -5.58
C ARG A 66 4.22 -2.07 -6.84
N LEU A 67 5.06 -1.06 -6.77
CA LEU A 67 5.28 -0.16 -7.89
C LEU A 67 6.44 -0.64 -8.76
N ASP A 68 6.21 -0.65 -10.07
CA ASP A 68 7.22 -0.91 -11.07
C ASP A 68 6.93 -0.07 -12.33
N THR A 69 7.90 0.75 -12.73
CA THR A 69 7.79 1.63 -13.90
C THR A 69 7.77 0.88 -15.22
N HIS A 70 8.24 -0.36 -15.25
CA HIS A 70 8.24 -1.19 -16.45
C HIS A 70 6.88 -1.84 -16.74
N VAL A 71 5.97 -1.81 -15.79
CA VAL A 71 4.61 -2.32 -15.99
C VAL A 71 3.79 -1.27 -16.72
N THR A 72 3.38 -1.57 -17.94
CA THR A 72 2.61 -0.63 -18.77
C THR A 72 1.11 -0.73 -18.53
N ARG A 73 0.62 -1.92 -18.20
CA ARG A 73 -0.79 -2.16 -17.95
C ARG A 73 -0.97 -3.44 -17.14
N GLN A 74 -1.82 -3.36 -16.16
CA GLN A 74 -2.26 -4.54 -15.44
C GLN A 74 -3.79 -4.59 -15.45
N ALA A 75 -4.34 -5.67 -15.97
CA ALA A 75 -5.78 -5.87 -16.01
C ALA A 75 -6.21 -6.81 -14.88
N PRO A 76 -7.30 -6.49 -14.17
CA PRO A 76 -7.93 -7.46 -13.27
C PRO A 76 -8.50 -8.65 -14.07
N PRO A 77 -8.71 -9.82 -13.44
CA PRO A 77 -8.52 -10.07 -12.01
C PRO A 77 -7.08 -10.41 -11.69
N TRP A 78 -6.60 -9.87 -10.59
CA TRP A 78 -5.29 -10.27 -10.08
C TRP A 78 -5.44 -11.55 -9.28
N HIS A 79 -4.43 -12.39 -9.37
CA HIS A 79 -4.40 -13.58 -8.53
C HIS A 79 -3.95 -13.16 -7.13
N GLY A 80 -4.90 -13.20 -6.19
CA GLY A 80 -4.63 -12.86 -4.80
C GLY A 80 -4.80 -11.36 -4.46
N ARG A 81 -4.11 -10.94 -3.41
CA ARG A 81 -4.25 -9.61 -2.80
C ARG A 81 -3.13 -8.65 -3.18
N ASP A 82 -2.18 -9.11 -3.95
CA ASP A 82 -0.97 -8.37 -4.29
C ASP A 82 -0.87 -8.22 -5.80
N CYS A 83 -0.53 -7.02 -6.25
CA CYS A 83 -0.32 -6.73 -7.65
C CYS A 83 0.94 -5.89 -7.84
N ILE A 84 1.41 -5.84 -9.09
CA ILE A 84 2.47 -4.92 -9.50
C ILE A 84 1.83 -3.88 -10.41
N ALA A 85 2.04 -2.61 -10.12
CA ALA A 85 1.38 -1.53 -10.83
C ALA A 85 2.35 -0.40 -11.17
N ASN A 86 2.01 0.34 -12.22
CA ASN A 86 2.69 1.58 -12.53
C ASN A 86 2.05 2.72 -11.73
N GLY A 87 2.87 3.50 -11.02
CA GLY A 87 2.40 4.63 -10.23
C GLY A 87 1.75 5.76 -11.03
N LEU A 88 1.97 5.78 -12.35
CA LEU A 88 1.31 6.75 -13.24
C LEU A 88 -0.11 6.33 -13.62
N CYS A 89 -0.44 5.06 -13.45
CA CYS A 89 -1.75 4.52 -13.79
C CYS A 89 -2.09 3.33 -12.89
N LEU A 90 -2.63 3.60 -11.73
CA LEU A 90 -3.05 2.56 -10.78
C LEU A 90 -4.29 1.84 -11.32
N PRO A 91 -4.32 0.50 -11.26
CA PRO A 91 -5.40 -0.29 -11.87
C PRO A 91 -6.62 -0.44 -10.96
N PHE A 92 -7.07 0.65 -10.37
CA PHE A 92 -8.19 0.67 -9.43
C PHE A 92 -9.27 1.64 -9.89
N GLU A 93 -10.50 1.34 -9.52
CA GLU A 93 -11.63 2.21 -9.74
C GLU A 93 -11.55 3.47 -8.87
N ASP A 94 -12.15 4.56 -9.35
CA ASP A 94 -12.25 5.79 -8.60
C ASP A 94 -13.06 5.59 -7.31
N LEU A 95 -12.69 6.30 -6.25
CA LEU A 95 -13.39 6.30 -4.98
C LEU A 95 -13.60 4.89 -4.38
N LYS A 96 -12.61 4.01 -4.54
CA LYS A 96 -12.72 2.62 -4.11
C LYS A 96 -12.28 2.39 -2.66
N PHE A 97 -11.27 3.11 -2.19
CA PHE A 97 -10.62 2.81 -0.92
C PHE A 97 -10.96 3.82 0.18
N ASP A 98 -11.21 3.29 1.37
CA ASP A 98 -11.39 4.08 2.59
C ASP A 98 -10.05 4.50 3.18
N ARG A 99 -9.02 3.67 3.01
CA ARG A 99 -7.67 3.89 3.54
C ARG A 99 -6.63 3.52 2.51
N ILE A 100 -5.62 4.37 2.37
CA ILE A 100 -4.43 4.07 1.55
C ILE A 100 -3.19 4.34 2.38
N VAL A 101 -2.26 3.38 2.37
CA VAL A 101 -0.99 3.46 3.07
C VAL A 101 0.12 3.47 2.06
N LEU A 102 0.99 4.47 2.09
CA LEU A 102 2.18 4.56 1.26
C LEU A 102 3.42 4.19 2.09
N ILE A 103 4.07 3.09 1.75
CA ILE A 103 5.29 2.66 2.42
C ILE A 103 6.41 2.52 1.40
N HIS A 104 7.40 3.39 1.46
CA HIS A 104 8.48 3.50 0.50
C HIS A 104 8.00 3.72 -0.94
N ALA A 105 6.78 4.21 -1.12
CA ALA A 105 6.19 4.43 -2.43
C ALA A 105 6.67 5.73 -3.08
N LEU A 106 6.74 6.81 -2.31
CA LEU A 106 7.16 8.11 -2.82
C LEU A 106 8.65 8.13 -3.20
N GLU A 107 9.47 7.42 -2.47
CA GLU A 107 10.92 7.30 -2.76
C GLU A 107 11.18 6.56 -4.07
N ILE A 108 10.37 5.55 -4.35
CA ILE A 108 10.51 4.68 -5.52
C ILE A 108 9.90 5.33 -6.76
N SER A 109 8.90 6.18 -6.58
CA SER A 109 8.19 6.81 -7.69
C SER A 109 9.04 7.87 -8.38
N GLU A 110 9.13 7.79 -9.70
CA GLU A 110 9.80 8.80 -10.51
C GLU A 110 9.04 10.12 -10.54
N ASP A 111 7.71 10.04 -10.50
CA ASP A 111 6.81 11.19 -10.49
C ASP A 111 5.88 11.12 -9.28
N LYS A 112 6.30 11.75 -8.20
CA LYS A 112 5.56 11.76 -6.93
C LYS A 112 4.21 12.45 -7.06
N SER A 113 4.14 13.53 -7.82
CA SER A 113 2.90 14.29 -8.03
C SER A 113 1.86 13.45 -8.77
N SER A 114 2.27 12.72 -9.80
CA SER A 114 1.38 11.84 -10.55
C SER A 114 0.89 10.69 -9.69
N LEU A 115 1.76 10.09 -8.87
CA LEU A 115 1.34 9.04 -7.93
C LEU A 115 0.29 9.57 -6.95
N LEU A 116 0.51 10.73 -6.36
CA LEU A 116 -0.43 11.32 -5.41
C LEU A 116 -1.78 11.68 -6.06
N ARG A 117 -1.78 12.09 -7.32
CA ARG A 117 -3.03 12.29 -8.08
C ARG A 117 -3.79 10.99 -8.28
N GLN A 118 -3.09 9.91 -8.60
CA GLN A 118 -3.69 8.59 -8.72
C GLN A 118 -4.29 8.13 -7.38
N VAL A 119 -3.56 8.34 -6.29
CA VAL A 119 -4.04 8.01 -4.94
C VAL A 119 -5.29 8.81 -4.60
N TRP A 120 -5.28 10.11 -4.85
CA TRP A 120 -6.45 10.97 -4.66
C TRP A 120 -7.68 10.44 -5.40
N LYS A 121 -7.49 10.04 -6.64
CA LYS A 121 -8.57 9.59 -7.52
C LYS A 121 -9.26 8.32 -7.02
N ILE A 122 -8.49 7.38 -6.46
CA ILE A 122 -9.00 6.11 -5.99
C ILE A 122 -9.41 6.12 -4.51
N LEU A 123 -9.06 7.18 -3.78
CA LEU A 123 -9.45 7.36 -2.38
C LEU A 123 -10.87 7.93 -2.31
N LYS A 124 -11.70 7.42 -1.41
CA LYS A 124 -13.03 7.96 -1.16
C LYS A 124 -12.96 9.38 -0.60
N ASP A 125 -14.04 10.15 -0.74
CA ASP A 125 -14.11 11.54 -0.29
C ASP A 125 -13.82 11.71 1.20
N ASP A 126 -14.25 10.75 2.02
CA ASP A 126 -13.95 10.68 3.46
C ASP A 126 -12.77 9.76 3.78
N GLY A 127 -12.03 9.35 2.76
CA GLY A 127 -10.90 8.43 2.90
C GLY A 127 -9.69 9.07 3.57
N ARG A 128 -8.80 8.22 4.06
CA ARG A 128 -7.59 8.64 4.78
C ARG A 128 -6.34 8.06 4.12
N LEU A 129 -5.32 8.89 4.07
CA LEU A 129 -4.00 8.56 3.55
C LEU A 129 -2.96 8.61 4.67
N LEU A 130 -2.09 7.60 4.73
CA LEU A 130 -0.95 7.54 5.64
C LEU A 130 0.35 7.27 4.88
#